data_312b9984f8935d0af3ffbe1bd047f730
#
_entry.id   312b9984f8935d0af3ffbe1bd047f730
#
_cell.length_a   1.000
_cell.length_b   1.000
_cell.length_c   1.000
_cell.angle_alpha   90.00
_cell.angle_beta   90.00
_cell.angle_gamma   90.00
#
_symmetry.space_group_name_H-M   'P 1'
#
loop_
_entity.id
_entity.type
_entity.pdbx_description
1 polymer ?
#
loop_
_entity_poly.entity_id
_entity_poly.type
_entity_poly.pdbx_seq_one_letter_code
_entity_poly.pdbx_strand_id
1 'polypeptide(L)'
;MKGLIRRNKKVFIFISSLVLFLVGAGVVQEILKNIKPFEDVPVVSVETKKQGDTDETSEVLQKPVKEGVKVSKGFYDTNLSEKELENALNYFEGVYRPNDGIDYTKDNESFDVLASASGKVVRKENDPLLGWILTIEHK
;
A
#
# COMPACT_ATOMS: atom_id res chain seq x y z
N MET A 1 -21.04 -33.56 -49.23
CA MET A 1 -19.74 -33.09 -48.67
C MET A 1 -19.82 -31.83 -47.82
N LYS A 2 -20.79 -30.91 -47.95
CA LYS A 2 -20.88 -29.67 -47.14
C LYS A 2 -21.20 -29.87 -45.66
N GLY A 3 -21.81 -30.97 -45.23
CA GLY A 3 -22.19 -31.22 -43.84
C GLY A 3 -21.06 -31.68 -42.94
N LEU A 4 -20.05 -32.37 -43.47
CA LEU A 4 -18.91 -32.86 -42.70
C LEU A 4 -17.95 -31.72 -42.27
N ILE A 5 -17.77 -30.71 -43.15
CA ILE A 5 -16.90 -29.58 -42.88
C ILE A 5 -17.50 -28.67 -41.79
N ARG A 6 -18.84 -28.57 -41.71
CA ARG A 6 -19.52 -27.78 -40.69
C ARG A 6 -19.38 -28.38 -39.27
N ARG A 7 -19.40 -29.71 -39.17
CA ARG A 7 -19.26 -30.45 -37.91
C ARG A 7 -17.83 -30.35 -37.35
N ASN A 8 -16.87 -30.41 -38.23
CA ASN A 8 -15.45 -30.27 -37.83
C ASN A 8 -15.08 -28.86 -37.38
N LYS A 9 -15.69 -27.79 -37.94
CA LYS A 9 -15.47 -26.41 -37.50
C LYS A 9 -15.88 -26.19 -36.04
N LYS A 10 -17.01 -26.72 -35.60
CA LYS A 10 -17.45 -26.60 -34.20
C LYS A 10 -16.51 -27.33 -33.26
N VAL A 11 -16.06 -28.55 -33.62
CA VAL A 11 -15.09 -29.33 -32.85
C VAL A 11 -13.75 -28.60 -32.78
N PHE A 12 -13.27 -27.98 -33.89
CA PHE A 12 -12.05 -27.19 -33.91
C PHE A 12 -12.12 -25.94 -33.01
N ILE A 13 -13.25 -25.25 -33.02
CA ILE A 13 -13.48 -24.09 -32.14
C ILE A 13 -13.48 -24.52 -30.67
N PHE A 14 -14.10 -25.66 -30.33
CA PHE A 14 -14.10 -26.18 -28.96
C PHE A 14 -12.70 -26.59 -28.49
N ILE A 15 -11.94 -27.26 -29.32
CA ILE A 15 -10.56 -27.68 -29.02
C ILE A 15 -9.65 -26.44 -28.87
N SER A 16 -9.78 -25.45 -29.76
CA SER A 16 -9.03 -24.20 -29.68
C SER A 16 -9.36 -23.41 -28.40
N SER A 17 -10.64 -23.33 -28.01
CA SER A 17 -11.07 -22.68 -26.76
C SER A 17 -10.54 -23.40 -25.52
N LEU A 18 -10.54 -24.75 -25.52
CA LEU A 18 -10.02 -25.57 -24.42
C LEU A 18 -8.52 -25.38 -24.26
N VAL A 19 -7.77 -25.35 -25.36
CA VAL A 19 -6.30 -25.12 -25.34
C VAL A 19 -6.00 -23.72 -24.82
N LEU A 20 -6.75 -22.69 -25.25
CA LEU A 20 -6.56 -21.33 -24.76
C LEU A 20 -6.83 -21.20 -23.25
N PHE A 21 -7.84 -21.92 -22.75
CA PHE A 21 -8.17 -21.96 -21.33
C PHE A 21 -7.07 -22.65 -20.50
N LEU A 22 -6.52 -23.75 -21.00
CA LEU A 22 -5.44 -24.49 -20.31
C LEU A 22 -4.13 -23.67 -20.29
N VAL A 23 -3.81 -22.98 -21.37
CA VAL A 23 -2.65 -22.07 -21.42
C VAL A 23 -2.84 -20.89 -20.48
N GLY A 24 -4.03 -20.28 -20.46
CA GLY A 24 -4.36 -19.19 -19.52
C GLY A 24 -4.26 -19.62 -18.07
N ALA A 25 -4.76 -20.81 -17.72
CA ALA A 25 -4.65 -21.35 -16.36
C ALA A 25 -3.19 -21.60 -15.94
N GLY A 26 -2.35 -22.06 -16.87
CA GLY A 26 -0.91 -22.27 -16.62
C GLY A 26 -0.19 -20.94 -16.32
N VAL A 27 -0.45 -19.91 -17.09
CA VAL A 27 0.16 -18.57 -16.90
C VAL A 27 -0.27 -17.96 -15.56
N VAL A 28 -1.55 -18.09 -15.19
CA VAL A 28 -2.05 -17.58 -13.89
C VAL A 28 -1.37 -18.32 -12.72
N GLN A 29 -1.19 -19.64 -12.82
CA GLN A 29 -0.49 -20.39 -11.77
C GLN A 29 1.00 -19.99 -11.65
N GLU A 30 1.65 -19.67 -12.75
CA GLU A 30 3.05 -19.23 -12.74
C GLU A 30 3.21 -17.83 -12.17
N ILE A 31 2.26 -16.94 -12.45
CA ILE A 31 2.19 -15.60 -11.84
C ILE A 31 1.94 -15.73 -10.33
N LEU A 32 1.01 -16.59 -9.90
CA LEU A 32 0.73 -16.80 -8.48
C LEU A 32 1.89 -17.43 -7.70
N LYS A 33 2.71 -18.28 -8.35
CA LYS A 33 3.92 -18.83 -7.73
C LYS A 33 5.04 -17.81 -7.58
N ASN A 34 5.08 -16.80 -8.48
CA ASN A 34 6.07 -15.72 -8.44
C ASN A 34 5.64 -14.53 -7.56
N ILE A 35 4.39 -14.47 -7.13
CA ILE A 35 3.99 -13.59 -6.04
C ILE A 35 4.58 -14.20 -4.77
N LYS A 36 5.80 -13.79 -4.42
CA LYS A 36 6.36 -14.11 -3.11
C LYS A 36 5.35 -13.61 -2.06
N PRO A 37 4.89 -14.50 -1.14
CA PRO A 37 4.20 -14.00 0.04
C PRO A 37 5.15 -12.97 0.65
N PHE A 38 4.61 -11.82 1.03
CA PHE A 38 5.38 -10.81 1.74
C PHE A 38 6.00 -11.51 2.96
N GLU A 39 7.31 -11.79 2.88
CA GLU A 39 8.06 -12.25 4.04
C GLU A 39 7.84 -11.18 5.10
N ASP A 40 7.37 -11.59 6.26
CA ASP A 40 7.22 -10.72 7.41
C ASP A 40 8.55 -10.00 7.60
N VAL A 41 8.60 -8.73 7.18
CA VAL A 41 9.75 -7.89 7.48
C VAL A 41 9.90 -7.96 9.01
N PRO A 42 11.01 -8.45 9.53
CA PRO A 42 11.18 -8.50 10.97
C PRO A 42 10.95 -7.09 11.49
N VAL A 43 9.91 -6.93 12.31
CA VAL A 43 9.71 -5.71 13.08
C VAL A 43 10.94 -5.63 13.96
N VAL A 44 11.93 -4.83 13.56
CA VAL A 44 13.10 -4.55 14.39
C VAL A 44 12.55 -3.80 15.59
N SER A 45 12.31 -4.54 16.65
CA SER A 45 12.04 -3.97 17.97
C SER A 45 13.31 -3.21 18.35
N VAL A 46 13.28 -1.89 18.20
CA VAL A 46 14.31 -1.06 18.80
C VAL A 46 14.12 -1.21 20.31
N GLU A 47 14.95 -2.05 20.93
CA GLU A 47 15.03 -2.15 22.38
C GLU A 47 15.47 -0.79 22.93
N THR A 48 14.49 0.01 23.30
CA THR A 48 14.75 1.18 24.13
C THR A 48 15.16 0.64 25.50
N LYS A 49 16.44 0.82 25.86
CA LYS A 49 16.94 0.48 27.19
C LYS A 49 16.02 1.08 28.25
N LYS A 50 15.32 0.21 28.97
CA LYS A 50 14.61 0.59 30.18
C LYS A 50 15.63 1.09 31.18
N GLN A 51 15.69 2.39 31.37
CA GLN A 51 16.20 3.00 32.59
C GLN A 51 14.95 3.27 33.44
N GLY A 52 14.87 2.55 34.55
CA GLY A 52 13.74 2.71 35.45
C GLY A 52 13.71 4.12 36.02
N ASP A 53 12.60 4.76 35.93
CA ASP A 53 11.99 5.52 37.03
C ASP A 53 10.53 5.81 36.73
N THR A 54 9.69 5.72 37.74
CA THR A 54 8.26 5.99 37.73
C THR A 54 8.03 7.49 37.54
N ASP A 55 7.75 7.90 36.29
CA ASP A 55 7.10 9.15 36.00
C ASP A 55 6.24 8.95 34.75
N GLU A 56 5.01 9.46 34.75
CA GLU A 56 4.12 9.44 33.61
C GLU A 56 4.71 10.33 32.50
N THR A 57 5.79 9.89 31.89
CA THR A 57 6.40 10.57 30.76
C THR A 57 5.53 10.31 29.54
N SER A 58 4.72 11.30 29.19
CA SER A 58 4.04 11.31 27.92
C SER A 58 5.07 11.13 26.80
N GLU A 59 5.00 10.00 26.10
CA GLU A 59 5.89 9.71 24.99
C GLU A 59 5.71 10.76 23.90
N VAL A 60 6.78 11.42 23.46
CA VAL A 60 6.72 12.43 22.42
C VAL A 60 6.64 11.74 21.07
N LEU A 61 5.63 12.05 20.28
CA LEU A 61 5.48 11.55 18.91
C LEU A 61 6.64 12.04 18.03
N GLN A 62 7.27 11.10 17.35
CA GLN A 62 8.36 11.37 16.40
C GLN A 62 7.87 11.31 14.96
N LYS A 63 8.60 11.97 14.06
CA LYS A 63 8.32 11.85 12.63
C LYS A 63 8.50 10.39 12.19
N PRO A 64 7.57 9.83 11.39
CA PRO A 64 7.62 8.44 10.96
C PRO A 64 8.63 8.18 9.84
N VAL A 65 9.58 9.08 9.61
CA VAL A 65 10.57 8.99 8.52
C VAL A 65 11.93 9.50 8.98
N LYS A 66 12.99 8.95 8.37
CA LYS A 66 14.38 9.36 8.60
C LYS A 66 14.72 10.64 7.84
N GLU A 67 15.90 11.19 8.11
CA GLU A 67 16.46 12.32 7.36
C GLU A 67 16.55 12.00 5.85
N GLY A 68 16.40 13.04 5.02
CA GLY A 68 16.43 12.93 3.56
C GLY A 68 15.08 12.61 2.92
N VAL A 69 14.05 12.30 3.70
CA VAL A 69 12.67 12.17 3.23
C VAL A 69 11.96 13.51 3.32
N LYS A 70 11.25 13.90 2.26
CA LYS A 70 10.58 15.21 2.14
C LYS A 70 9.07 15.03 2.33
N VAL A 71 8.42 16.05 2.86
CA VAL A 71 6.96 16.17 2.83
C VAL A 71 6.56 16.57 1.42
N SER A 72 5.77 15.75 0.74
CA SER A 72 5.20 16.05 -0.58
C SER A 72 3.86 16.76 -0.48
N LYS A 73 3.08 16.45 0.55
CA LYS A 73 1.80 17.09 0.84
C LYS A 73 1.60 17.19 2.36
N GLY A 74 1.20 18.36 2.83
CA GLY A 74 0.93 18.63 4.24
C GLY A 74 -0.52 18.30 4.64
N PHE A 75 -0.77 18.30 5.93
CA PHE A 75 -2.10 18.26 6.51
C PHE A 75 -2.87 19.53 6.18
N TYR A 76 -4.15 19.42 5.84
CA TYR A 76 -5.01 20.56 5.58
C TYR A 76 -5.46 21.21 6.90
N ASP A 77 -5.07 22.49 7.09
CA ASP A 77 -5.48 23.30 8.24
C ASP A 77 -5.97 24.66 7.74
N THR A 78 -7.13 25.09 8.18
CA THR A 78 -7.74 26.38 7.79
C THR A 78 -6.92 27.62 8.17
N ASN A 79 -5.94 27.47 9.06
CA ASN A 79 -5.03 28.55 9.46
C ASN A 79 -3.83 28.71 8.50
N LEU A 80 -3.69 27.85 7.49
CA LEU A 80 -2.64 27.93 6.49
C LEU A 80 -2.88 29.08 5.50
N SER A 81 -1.82 29.54 4.84
CA SER A 81 -1.95 30.48 3.72
C SER A 81 -2.66 29.85 2.54
N GLU A 82 -3.28 30.66 1.66
CA GLU A 82 -3.99 30.18 0.46
C GLU A 82 -3.17 29.19 -0.37
N LYS A 83 -1.89 29.46 -0.58
CA LYS A 83 -0.97 28.58 -1.33
C LYS A 83 -0.72 27.24 -0.63
N GLU A 84 -0.63 27.24 0.69
CA GLU A 84 -0.46 26.01 1.48
C GLU A 84 -1.77 25.21 1.49
N LEU A 85 -2.93 25.88 1.57
CA LEU A 85 -4.24 25.25 1.45
C LEU A 85 -4.41 24.53 0.11
N GLU A 86 -4.07 25.20 -1.02
CA GLU A 86 -4.11 24.57 -2.35
C GLU A 86 -3.23 23.32 -2.42
N ASN A 87 -2.03 23.37 -1.85
CA ASN A 87 -1.09 22.26 -1.82
C ASN A 87 -1.54 21.13 -0.88
N ALA A 88 -2.43 21.40 0.08
CA ALA A 88 -2.98 20.42 1.01
C ALA A 88 -4.30 19.81 0.55
N LEU A 89 -4.68 19.98 -0.72
CA LEU A 89 -5.87 19.38 -1.31
C LEU A 89 -5.51 18.14 -2.14
N ASN A 90 -6.28 17.08 -1.98
CA ASN A 90 -6.29 15.89 -2.83
C ASN A 90 -7.33 16.05 -3.93
N TYR A 91 -6.93 15.87 -5.19
CA TYR A 91 -7.84 15.83 -6.31
C TYR A 91 -8.05 14.39 -6.78
N PHE A 92 -9.29 13.94 -6.72
CA PHE A 92 -9.66 12.60 -7.18
C PHE A 92 -11.06 12.62 -7.79
N GLU A 93 -11.22 12.05 -8.97
CA GLU A 93 -12.48 11.93 -9.70
C GLU A 93 -13.27 13.26 -9.84
N GLY A 94 -12.57 14.36 -10.10
CA GLY A 94 -13.21 15.68 -10.29
C GLY A 94 -13.55 16.41 -8.98
N VAL A 95 -13.18 15.86 -7.83
CA VAL A 95 -13.48 16.44 -6.51
C VAL A 95 -12.19 16.74 -5.76
N TYR A 96 -12.11 17.93 -5.16
CA TYR A 96 -11.07 18.30 -4.21
C TYR A 96 -11.49 17.90 -2.80
N ARG A 97 -10.56 17.28 -2.07
CA ARG A 97 -10.76 16.89 -0.67
C ARG A 97 -9.57 17.34 0.17
N PRO A 98 -9.79 17.81 1.40
CA PRO A 98 -8.70 18.09 2.33
C PRO A 98 -7.80 16.85 2.51
N ASN A 99 -6.49 17.08 2.60
CA ASN A 99 -5.55 16.05 3.00
C ASN A 99 -5.56 15.96 4.54
N ASP A 100 -5.97 14.83 5.07
CA ASP A 100 -6.08 14.53 6.50
C ASP A 100 -4.88 13.78 7.07
N GLY A 101 -3.77 13.81 6.33
CA GLY A 101 -2.50 13.21 6.70
C GLY A 101 -1.29 14.04 6.25
N ILE A 102 -0.10 13.46 6.37
CA ILE A 102 1.14 14.00 5.82
C ILE A 102 1.71 12.98 4.86
N ASP A 103 1.91 13.38 3.61
CA ASP A 103 2.49 12.52 2.57
C ASP A 103 3.99 12.76 2.49
N TYR A 104 4.75 11.68 2.47
CA TYR A 104 6.20 11.70 2.40
C TYR A 104 6.70 11.10 1.07
N THR A 105 7.79 11.65 0.56
CA THR A 105 8.44 11.18 -0.67
C THR A 105 9.96 11.26 -0.57
N LYS A 106 10.65 10.44 -1.34
CA LYS A 106 12.11 10.45 -1.47
C LYS A 106 12.50 10.24 -2.94
N ASP A 107 12.34 11.29 -3.74
CA ASP A 107 12.84 11.40 -5.14
C ASP A 107 12.75 10.07 -5.96
N ASN A 108 11.60 9.38 -5.92
CA ASN A 108 11.32 8.06 -6.51
C ASN A 108 12.10 6.87 -5.89
N GLU A 109 12.73 7.05 -4.75
CA GLU A 109 13.34 5.97 -3.98
C GLU A 109 12.38 5.43 -2.92
N SER A 110 12.51 4.15 -2.60
CA SER A 110 11.85 3.57 -1.44
C SER A 110 12.53 3.98 -0.15
N PHE A 111 11.77 4.11 0.93
CA PHE A 111 12.28 4.43 2.26
C PHE A 111 11.48 3.69 3.35
N ASP A 112 12.10 3.56 4.52
CA ASP A 112 11.46 2.94 5.68
C ASP A 112 10.48 3.92 6.33
N VAL A 113 9.30 3.44 6.69
CA VAL A 113 8.35 4.13 7.54
C VAL A 113 8.49 3.60 8.96
N LEU A 114 8.66 4.51 9.92
CA LEU A 114 8.88 4.21 11.33
C LEU A 114 7.60 4.42 12.15
N ALA A 115 7.47 3.72 13.26
CA ALA A 115 6.43 4.03 14.22
C ALA A 115 6.71 5.38 14.91
N SER A 116 5.71 6.25 14.97
CA SER A 116 5.84 7.58 15.59
C SER A 116 6.00 7.52 17.11
N ALA A 117 5.50 6.47 17.75
CA ALA A 117 5.62 6.19 19.16
C ALA A 117 5.52 4.68 19.41
N SER A 118 5.77 4.27 20.65
CA SER A 118 5.56 2.88 21.08
C SER A 118 4.09 2.50 20.94
N GLY A 119 3.83 1.29 20.45
CA GLY A 119 2.46 0.86 20.22
C GLY A 119 2.35 -0.57 19.74
N LYS A 120 1.12 -0.98 19.45
CA LYS A 120 0.78 -2.30 18.91
C LYS A 120 0.15 -2.14 17.53
N VAL A 121 0.63 -2.91 16.54
CA VAL A 121 -0.05 -3.00 15.25
C VAL A 121 -1.38 -3.73 15.45
N VAL A 122 -2.49 -3.04 15.23
CA VAL A 122 -3.84 -3.59 15.40
C VAL A 122 -4.51 -3.93 14.07
N ARG A 123 -4.02 -3.36 12.96
CA ARG A 123 -4.54 -3.62 11.61
C ARG A 123 -3.43 -3.58 10.59
N LYS A 124 -3.42 -4.56 9.69
CA LYS A 124 -2.59 -4.60 8.48
C LYS A 124 -3.46 -5.11 7.34
N GLU A 125 -3.62 -4.31 6.31
CA GLU A 125 -4.42 -4.67 5.15
C GLU A 125 -3.85 -4.10 3.86
N ASN A 126 -4.26 -4.66 2.74
CA ASN A 126 -3.97 -4.12 1.41
C ASN A 126 -5.25 -3.56 0.81
N ASP A 127 -5.30 -2.24 0.67
CA ASP A 127 -6.41 -1.54 0.03
C ASP A 127 -6.12 -1.39 -1.47
N PRO A 128 -7.10 -1.60 -2.37
CA PRO A 128 -6.90 -1.50 -3.81
C PRO A 128 -6.46 -0.10 -4.31
N LEU A 129 -6.78 0.97 -3.57
CA LEU A 129 -6.46 2.35 -3.93
C LEU A 129 -5.26 2.89 -3.14
N LEU A 130 -5.20 2.59 -1.85
CA LEU A 130 -4.19 3.14 -0.93
C LEU A 130 -2.97 2.23 -0.78
N GLY A 131 -3.04 0.98 -1.24
CA GLY A 131 -1.98 0.00 -1.04
C GLY A 131 -1.96 -0.55 0.39
N TRP A 132 -0.78 -0.73 0.95
CA TRP A 132 -0.64 -1.28 2.30
C TRP A 132 -0.95 -0.26 3.39
N ILE A 133 -1.88 -0.61 4.27
CA ILE A 133 -2.29 0.18 5.43
C ILE A 133 -1.87 -0.55 6.70
N LEU A 134 -1.21 0.18 7.59
CA LEU A 134 -0.87 -0.25 8.94
C LEU A 134 -1.52 0.69 9.94
N THR A 135 -2.26 0.14 10.91
CA THR A 135 -2.80 0.90 12.03
C THR A 135 -2.07 0.51 13.31
N ILE A 136 -1.57 1.49 14.03
CA ILE A 136 -0.86 1.33 15.30
C ILE A 136 -1.69 1.99 16.40
N GLU A 137 -1.98 1.23 17.45
CA GLU A 137 -2.57 1.73 18.69
C GLU A 137 -1.43 2.11 19.63
N HIS A 138 -1.34 3.39 19.96
CA HIS A 138 -0.40 3.92 20.94
C HIS A 138 -0.98 3.82 22.36
N LYS A 139 -0.11 3.77 23.37
CA LYS A 139 -0.52 3.73 24.78
C LYS A 139 -0.77 5.12 25.30
#